data_829754645c82e776678caee9b214983a
#
_entry.id   829754645c82e776678caee9b214983a
#
_cell.length_a   1.000
_cell.length_b   1.000
_cell.length_c   1.000
_cell.angle_alpha   90.00
_cell.angle_beta   90.00
_cell.angle_gamma   90.00
#
_symmetry.space_group_name_H-M   'P 1'
#
loop_
_entity.id
_entity.type
_entity.pdbx_description
1 polymer ?
#
loop_
_entity_poly.entity_id
_entity_poly.type
_entity_poly.pdbx_seq_one_letter_code
_entity_poly.pdbx_strand_id
1 'polypeptide(L)'
;MKKKETTGSLMLFVTAMIWGSAFLAQQSGMEHIGPFTMQAIRYTLAGLALLPFIAICDKMGKFTKKPVTHEEKKFQYSSGAVCGVLLCAASILQQYGLLYTSVGKSGFITALYIVLVPLIGLLFGRKTDVFTWIYAVIAVVGLYILSVSGAVSVNVGDLLTLGCAVIFALHILKIDSVSGKLDGVRLACTQFFVCAALSYVGGFALETPVWSDILR
;
A
#
# COMPACT_ATOMS: atom_id res chain seq x y z
N MET A 1 -26.39 9.22 -10.97
CA MET A 1 -25.59 8.01 -10.84
C MET A 1 -24.38 8.02 -11.77
N LYS A 2 -24.53 8.07 -13.09
CA LYS A 2 -23.42 8.03 -14.07
C LYS A 2 -22.22 8.98 -13.79
N LYS A 3 -22.45 10.23 -13.38
CA LYS A 3 -21.38 11.21 -13.13
C LYS A 3 -20.48 10.83 -11.93
N LYS A 4 -21.02 10.18 -10.89
CA LYS A 4 -20.23 9.68 -9.74
C LYS A 4 -19.39 8.45 -10.10
N GLU A 5 -19.94 7.57 -10.94
CA GLU A 5 -19.24 6.37 -11.44
C GLU A 5 -18.06 6.77 -12.34
N THR A 6 -18.26 7.70 -13.26
CA THR A 6 -17.20 8.22 -14.14
C THR A 6 -16.06 8.88 -13.33
N THR A 7 -16.41 9.68 -12.32
CA THR A 7 -15.40 10.30 -11.46
C THR A 7 -14.60 9.25 -10.66
N GLY A 8 -15.28 8.22 -10.14
CA GLY A 8 -14.63 7.11 -9.45
C GLY A 8 -13.67 6.34 -10.36
N SER A 9 -14.09 6.02 -11.57
CA SER A 9 -13.26 5.34 -12.57
C SER A 9 -12.03 6.16 -12.96
N LEU A 10 -12.18 7.48 -13.14
CA LEU A 10 -11.08 8.37 -13.45
C LEU A 10 -10.07 8.44 -12.28
N MET A 11 -10.55 8.51 -11.05
CA MET A 11 -9.69 8.47 -9.86
C MET A 11 -8.92 7.16 -9.75
N LEU A 12 -9.54 6.03 -10.02
CA LEU A 12 -8.88 4.73 -10.03
C LEU A 12 -7.81 4.65 -11.12
N PHE A 13 -8.10 5.17 -12.32
CA PHE A 13 -7.13 5.22 -13.41
C PHE A 13 -5.90 6.06 -13.05
N VAL A 14 -6.11 7.27 -12.52
CA VAL A 14 -5.01 8.14 -12.05
C VAL A 14 -4.20 7.46 -10.94
N THR A 15 -4.87 6.80 -10.00
CA THR A 15 -4.20 6.04 -8.93
C THR A 15 -3.33 4.92 -9.50
N ALA A 16 -3.84 4.18 -10.50
CA ALA A 16 -3.09 3.10 -11.14
C ALA A 16 -1.83 3.63 -11.86
N MET A 17 -1.93 4.79 -12.54
CA MET A 17 -0.78 5.44 -13.16
C MET A 17 0.27 5.89 -12.14
N ILE A 18 -0.16 6.49 -11.03
CA ILE A 18 0.73 6.89 -9.93
C ILE A 18 1.42 5.66 -9.32
N TRP A 19 0.70 4.58 -9.10
CA TRP A 19 1.29 3.35 -8.55
C TRP A 19 2.29 2.70 -9.51
N GLY A 20 1.96 2.64 -10.80
CA GLY A 20 2.88 2.11 -11.82
C GLY A 20 4.20 2.90 -11.88
N SER A 21 4.14 4.23 -11.88
CA SER A 21 5.34 5.08 -11.84
C SER A 21 6.09 4.97 -10.51
N ALA A 22 5.39 4.74 -9.39
CA ALA A 22 6.01 4.58 -8.09
C ALA A 22 6.90 3.33 -8.00
N PHE A 23 6.59 2.24 -8.70
CA PHE A 23 7.45 1.05 -8.76
C PHE A 23 8.81 1.36 -9.41
N LEU A 24 8.80 2.13 -10.51
CA LEU A 24 10.03 2.54 -11.18
C LEU A 24 10.87 3.46 -10.29
N ALA A 25 10.24 4.44 -9.65
CA ALA A 25 10.91 5.35 -8.72
C ALA A 25 11.49 4.60 -7.51
N GLN A 26 10.80 3.58 -7.00
CA GLN A 26 11.30 2.73 -5.92
C GLN A 26 12.53 1.94 -6.34
N GLN A 27 12.50 1.32 -7.53
CA GLN A 27 13.64 0.57 -8.05
C GLN A 27 14.86 1.48 -8.21
N SER A 28 14.71 2.63 -8.88
CA SER A 28 15.81 3.58 -9.07
C SER A 28 16.35 4.15 -7.76
N GLY A 29 15.47 4.48 -6.79
CA GLY A 29 15.91 4.97 -5.49
C GLY A 29 16.71 3.94 -4.70
N MET A 30 16.37 2.65 -4.82
CA MET A 30 17.09 1.56 -4.13
C MET A 30 18.46 1.23 -4.75
N GLU A 31 18.84 1.82 -5.88
CA GLU A 31 20.21 1.75 -6.42
C GLU A 31 21.22 2.51 -5.55
N HIS A 32 20.74 3.47 -4.75
CA HIS A 32 21.58 4.36 -3.95
C HIS A 32 21.41 4.18 -2.45
N ILE A 33 20.20 3.79 -2.00
CA ILE A 33 19.87 3.64 -0.59
C ILE A 33 19.16 2.31 -0.34
N GLY A 34 19.28 1.79 0.89
CA GLY A 34 18.65 0.53 1.27
C GLY A 34 17.12 0.59 1.28
N PRO A 35 16.45 -0.58 1.19
CA PRO A 35 15.00 -0.70 1.15
C PRO A 35 14.29 -0.05 2.36
N PHE A 36 14.81 -0.23 3.57
CA PHE A 36 14.23 0.38 4.78
C PHE A 36 14.38 1.89 4.78
N THR A 37 15.56 2.40 4.42
CA THR A 37 15.83 3.85 4.35
C THR A 37 14.93 4.52 3.31
N MET A 38 14.82 3.94 2.11
CA MET A 38 13.92 4.43 1.05
C MET A 38 12.47 4.45 1.54
N GLN A 39 12.02 3.40 2.19
CA GLN A 39 10.67 3.30 2.72
C GLN A 39 10.41 4.34 3.82
N ALA A 40 11.33 4.51 4.76
CA ALA A 40 11.23 5.47 5.85
C ALA A 40 11.06 6.90 5.33
N ILE A 41 11.91 7.32 4.39
CA ILE A 41 11.84 8.65 3.77
C ILE A 41 10.52 8.84 3.05
N ARG A 42 10.12 7.90 2.19
CA ARG A 42 8.89 7.97 1.41
C ARG A 42 7.65 8.14 2.28
N TYR A 43 7.51 7.32 3.33
CA TYR A 43 6.34 7.40 4.21
C TYR A 43 6.38 8.59 5.16
N THR A 44 7.56 9.08 5.53
CA THR A 44 7.70 10.35 6.26
C THR A 44 7.19 11.51 5.41
N LEU A 45 7.65 11.62 4.17
CA LEU A 45 7.21 12.68 3.25
C LEU A 45 5.70 12.60 2.98
N ALA A 46 5.17 11.38 2.77
CA ALA A 46 3.74 11.16 2.56
C ALA A 46 2.91 11.58 3.80
N GLY A 47 3.36 11.21 5.00
CA GLY A 47 2.72 11.61 6.26
C GLY A 47 2.73 13.13 6.46
N LEU A 48 3.90 13.75 6.25
CA LEU A 48 4.06 15.21 6.35
C LEU A 48 3.19 15.95 5.35
N ALA A 49 3.05 15.46 4.12
CA ALA A 49 2.20 16.06 3.09
C ALA A 49 0.69 16.01 3.45
N LEU A 50 0.26 15.01 4.23
CA LEU A 50 -1.13 14.90 4.67
C LEU A 50 -1.48 15.86 5.83
N LEU A 51 -0.50 16.28 6.64
CA LEU A 51 -0.79 17.17 7.80
C LEU A 51 -1.42 18.51 7.39
N PRO A 52 -0.85 19.28 6.44
CA PRO A 52 -1.47 20.54 6.01
C PRO A 52 -2.83 20.31 5.34
N PHE A 53 -2.99 19.21 4.58
CA PHE A 53 -4.27 18.85 4.00
C PHE A 53 -5.34 18.62 5.07
N ILE A 54 -5.03 17.84 6.12
CA ILE A 54 -5.93 17.63 7.26
C ILE A 54 -6.28 18.95 7.95
N ALA A 55 -5.28 19.82 8.18
CA ALA A 55 -5.50 21.11 8.83
C ALA A 55 -6.43 22.04 8.01
N ILE A 56 -6.27 22.05 6.67
CA ILE A 56 -7.14 22.82 5.77
C ILE A 56 -8.56 22.24 5.79
N CYS A 57 -8.70 20.92 5.67
CA CYS A 57 -10.00 20.25 5.69
C CYS A 57 -10.76 20.48 7.01
N ASP A 58 -10.04 20.46 8.14
CA ASP A 58 -10.62 20.77 9.46
C ASP A 58 -11.14 22.22 9.55
N LYS A 59 -10.39 23.17 9.00
CA LYS A 59 -10.85 24.59 8.94
C LYS A 59 -12.07 24.77 8.02
N MET A 60 -12.12 24.02 6.94
CA MET A 60 -13.24 24.08 6.00
C MET A 60 -14.48 23.29 6.49
N GLY A 61 -14.35 22.45 7.50
CA GLY A 61 -15.40 21.54 7.94
C GLY A 61 -15.84 20.51 6.87
N LYS A 62 -14.95 20.18 5.94
CA LYS A 62 -15.22 19.28 4.80
C LYS A 62 -14.17 18.20 4.69
N PHE A 63 -14.56 17.06 4.09
CA PHE A 63 -13.70 15.93 3.73
C PHE A 63 -13.11 15.11 4.89
N THR A 64 -12.94 15.68 6.09
CA THR A 64 -12.40 14.97 7.24
C THR A 64 -13.39 15.00 8.40
N LYS A 65 -13.44 13.92 9.18
CA LYS A 65 -14.18 13.81 10.43
C LYS A 65 -13.19 13.82 11.59
N LYS A 66 -13.16 14.90 12.35
CA LYS A 66 -12.30 14.99 13.52
C LYS A 66 -12.87 14.11 14.64
N PRO A 67 -12.12 13.13 15.18
CA PRO A 67 -12.56 12.34 16.32
C PRO A 67 -12.63 13.25 17.55
N VAL A 68 -13.78 13.27 18.21
CA VAL A 68 -14.08 14.18 19.33
C VAL A 68 -13.82 13.49 20.66
N THR A 69 -14.37 12.29 20.83
CA THR A 69 -14.29 11.55 22.09
C THR A 69 -12.95 10.82 22.24
N HIS A 70 -12.60 10.48 23.48
CA HIS A 70 -11.39 9.69 23.77
C HIS A 70 -11.43 8.31 23.08
N GLU A 71 -12.59 7.65 23.08
CA GLU A 71 -12.78 6.36 22.44
C GLU A 71 -12.64 6.44 20.92
N GLU A 72 -13.20 7.46 20.28
CA GLU A 72 -13.03 7.68 18.85
C GLU A 72 -11.55 7.91 18.48
N LYS A 73 -10.82 8.72 19.26
CA LYS A 73 -9.40 8.95 19.07
C LYS A 73 -8.61 7.64 19.21
N LYS A 74 -8.86 6.90 20.29
CA LYS A 74 -8.22 5.60 20.54
C LYS A 74 -8.46 4.64 19.39
N PHE A 75 -9.71 4.54 18.94
CA PHE A 75 -10.07 3.65 17.82
C PHE A 75 -9.44 4.10 16.50
N GLN A 76 -9.42 5.41 16.21
CA GLN A 76 -8.77 5.99 15.02
C GLN A 76 -7.27 5.67 14.98
N TYR A 77 -6.55 5.98 16.05
CA TYR A 77 -5.09 5.82 16.08
C TYR A 77 -4.65 4.36 16.23
N SER A 78 -5.35 3.54 17.00
CA SER A 78 -5.04 2.11 17.11
C SER A 78 -5.27 1.38 15.79
N SER A 79 -6.37 1.68 15.10
CA SER A 79 -6.62 1.12 13.75
C SER A 79 -5.57 1.57 12.75
N GLY A 80 -5.18 2.85 12.80
CA GLY A 80 -4.09 3.38 11.98
C GLY A 80 -2.75 2.72 12.26
N ALA A 81 -2.45 2.44 13.53
CA ALA A 81 -1.23 1.73 13.92
C ALA A 81 -1.20 0.29 13.37
N VAL A 82 -2.29 -0.46 13.52
CA VAL A 82 -2.39 -1.81 12.95
C VAL A 82 -2.24 -1.79 11.43
N CYS A 83 -2.91 -0.85 10.74
CA CYS A 83 -2.75 -0.67 9.31
C CYS A 83 -1.30 -0.29 8.94
N GLY A 84 -0.64 0.54 9.76
CA GLY A 84 0.75 0.95 9.55
C GLY A 84 1.75 -0.19 9.69
N VAL A 85 1.55 -1.10 10.64
CA VAL A 85 2.37 -2.32 10.78
C VAL A 85 2.20 -3.23 9.56
N LEU A 86 0.97 -3.49 9.12
CA LEU A 86 0.70 -4.29 7.93
C LEU A 86 1.28 -3.65 6.67
N LEU A 87 1.11 -2.32 6.53
CA LEU A 87 1.68 -1.57 5.42
C LEU A 87 3.21 -1.66 5.40
N CYS A 88 3.86 -1.51 6.56
CA CYS A 88 5.31 -1.62 6.68
C CYS A 88 5.79 -3.01 6.27
N ALA A 89 5.18 -4.07 6.79
CA ALA A 89 5.55 -5.44 6.47
C ALA A 89 5.34 -5.77 4.98
N ALA A 90 4.21 -5.36 4.40
CA ALA A 90 3.94 -5.57 2.98
C ALA A 90 4.94 -4.82 2.10
N SER A 91 5.15 -3.53 2.39
CA SER A 91 6.02 -2.67 1.57
C SER A 91 7.49 -3.08 1.64
N ILE A 92 7.98 -3.54 2.80
CA ILE A 92 9.37 -3.97 2.92
C ILE A 92 9.61 -5.28 2.15
N LEU A 93 8.66 -6.23 2.20
CA LEU A 93 8.75 -7.45 1.40
C LEU A 93 8.72 -7.12 -0.11
N GLN A 94 7.91 -6.15 -0.53
CA GLN A 94 7.87 -5.69 -1.92
C GLN A 94 9.20 -5.08 -2.35
N GLN A 95 9.79 -4.23 -1.53
CA GLN A 95 11.06 -3.58 -1.86
C GLN A 95 12.22 -4.58 -1.92
N TYR A 96 12.32 -5.49 -0.96
CA TYR A 96 13.28 -6.59 -1.06
C TYR A 96 13.00 -7.49 -2.27
N GLY A 97 11.72 -7.73 -2.58
CA GLY A 97 11.34 -8.46 -3.79
C GLY A 97 11.87 -7.80 -5.06
N LEU A 98 11.77 -6.47 -5.16
CA LEU A 98 12.26 -5.69 -6.30
C LEU A 98 13.78 -5.76 -6.51
N LEU A 99 14.57 -6.12 -5.49
CA LEU A 99 16.02 -6.32 -5.65
C LEU A 99 16.34 -7.59 -6.44
N TYR A 100 15.44 -8.56 -6.50
CA TYR A 100 15.67 -9.88 -7.09
C TYR A 100 14.75 -10.21 -8.26
N THR A 101 13.72 -9.38 -8.54
CA THR A 101 12.78 -9.60 -9.65
C THR A 101 12.54 -8.30 -10.43
N SER A 102 11.99 -8.41 -11.64
CA SER A 102 11.69 -7.25 -12.45
C SER A 102 10.47 -6.48 -11.93
N VAL A 103 10.42 -5.15 -12.20
CA VAL A 103 9.29 -4.29 -11.85
C VAL A 103 7.97 -4.84 -12.37
N GLY A 104 7.91 -5.28 -13.63
CA GLY A 104 6.70 -5.83 -14.23
C GLY A 104 6.23 -7.09 -13.52
N LYS A 105 7.15 -8.00 -13.20
CA LYS A 105 6.84 -9.24 -12.49
C LYS A 105 6.41 -8.99 -11.05
N SER A 106 7.10 -8.08 -10.35
CA SER A 106 6.73 -7.66 -8.99
C SER A 106 5.34 -6.99 -8.98
N GLY A 107 5.07 -6.12 -9.95
CA GLY A 107 3.75 -5.50 -10.10
C GLY A 107 2.64 -6.53 -10.33
N PHE A 108 2.88 -7.52 -11.21
CA PHE A 108 1.94 -8.62 -11.44
C PHE A 108 1.67 -9.43 -10.18
N ILE A 109 2.73 -9.91 -9.50
CA ILE A 109 2.59 -10.74 -8.29
C ILE A 109 1.92 -9.94 -7.17
N THR A 110 2.28 -8.66 -6.98
CA THR A 110 1.61 -7.81 -6.00
C THR A 110 0.12 -7.70 -6.30
N ALA A 111 -0.26 -7.49 -7.56
CA ALA A 111 -1.66 -7.33 -7.96
C ALA A 111 -2.51 -8.59 -7.71
N LEU A 112 -1.91 -9.76 -7.43
CA LEU A 112 -2.64 -10.94 -7.00
C LEU A 112 -3.44 -10.72 -5.71
N TYR A 113 -3.18 -9.65 -4.95
CA TYR A 113 -4.04 -9.29 -3.82
C TYR A 113 -5.51 -9.09 -4.24
N ILE A 114 -5.79 -8.78 -5.51
CA ILE A 114 -7.16 -8.69 -6.06
C ILE A 114 -7.94 -10.00 -5.87
N VAL A 115 -7.25 -11.14 -5.99
CA VAL A 115 -7.82 -12.48 -5.75
C VAL A 115 -7.71 -12.87 -4.29
N LEU A 116 -6.59 -12.52 -3.64
CA LEU A 116 -6.34 -12.88 -2.25
C LEU A 116 -7.31 -12.19 -1.28
N VAL A 117 -7.72 -10.96 -1.55
CA VAL A 117 -8.70 -10.23 -0.72
C VAL A 117 -10.02 -11.00 -0.57
N PRO A 118 -10.73 -11.39 -1.65
CA PRO A 118 -11.95 -12.17 -1.50
C PRO A 118 -11.70 -13.57 -0.94
N LEU A 119 -10.59 -14.25 -1.29
CA LEU A 119 -10.24 -15.56 -0.74
C LEU A 119 -10.07 -15.52 0.77
N ILE A 120 -9.22 -14.62 1.26
CA ILE A 120 -8.99 -14.44 2.70
C ILE A 120 -10.26 -13.92 3.38
N GLY A 121 -11.03 -13.05 2.70
CA GLY A 121 -12.31 -12.56 3.18
C GLY A 121 -13.31 -13.68 3.48
N LEU A 122 -13.36 -14.73 2.66
CA LEU A 122 -14.19 -15.92 2.92
C LEU A 122 -13.80 -16.61 4.23
N LEU A 123 -12.50 -16.71 4.54
CA LEU A 123 -12.05 -17.31 5.82
C LEU A 123 -12.53 -16.50 7.04
N PHE A 124 -12.77 -15.21 6.86
CA PHE A 124 -13.36 -14.34 7.89
C PHE A 124 -14.90 -14.24 7.80
N GLY A 125 -15.55 -15.15 7.08
CA GLY A 125 -17.00 -15.23 6.97
C GLY A 125 -17.64 -14.14 6.08
N ARG A 126 -16.85 -13.43 5.27
CA ARG A 126 -17.38 -12.45 4.32
C ARG A 126 -17.99 -13.16 3.12
N LYS A 127 -19.14 -12.67 2.68
CA LYS A 127 -19.76 -13.17 1.45
C LYS A 127 -19.16 -12.42 0.26
N THR A 128 -18.80 -13.16 -0.78
CA THR A 128 -18.26 -12.60 -2.02
C THR A 128 -19.25 -12.91 -3.16
N ASP A 129 -19.56 -11.91 -3.96
CA ASP A 129 -20.40 -12.08 -5.14
C ASP A 129 -19.66 -12.83 -6.25
N VAL A 130 -20.39 -13.62 -7.04
CA VAL A 130 -19.83 -14.41 -8.14
C VAL A 130 -19.15 -13.53 -9.19
N PHE A 131 -19.66 -12.33 -9.43
CA PHE A 131 -19.06 -11.38 -10.35
C PHE A 131 -17.65 -10.93 -9.93
N THR A 132 -17.40 -10.83 -8.62
CA THR A 132 -16.05 -10.53 -8.09
C THR A 132 -15.03 -11.58 -8.53
N TRP A 133 -15.41 -12.85 -8.54
CA TRP A 133 -14.55 -13.93 -9.01
C TRP A 133 -14.30 -13.86 -10.51
N ILE A 134 -15.33 -13.57 -11.30
CA ILE A 134 -15.18 -13.40 -12.76
C ILE A 134 -14.21 -12.27 -13.05
N TYR A 135 -14.38 -11.10 -12.41
CA TYR A 135 -13.48 -9.97 -12.58
C TYR A 135 -12.06 -10.26 -12.10
N ALA A 136 -11.91 -10.98 -10.99
CA ALA A 136 -10.61 -11.40 -10.48
C ALA A 136 -9.86 -12.30 -11.47
N VAL A 137 -10.54 -13.28 -12.06
CA VAL A 137 -9.95 -14.16 -13.08
C VAL A 137 -9.57 -13.36 -14.33
N ILE A 138 -10.42 -12.48 -14.83
CA ILE A 138 -10.12 -11.62 -15.99
C ILE A 138 -8.90 -10.74 -15.69
N ALA A 139 -8.83 -10.15 -14.49
CA ALA A 139 -7.71 -9.32 -14.09
C ALA A 139 -6.40 -10.11 -14.05
N VAL A 140 -6.41 -11.32 -13.47
CA VAL A 140 -5.23 -12.19 -13.41
C VAL A 140 -4.77 -12.60 -14.81
N VAL A 141 -5.69 -13.00 -15.68
CA VAL A 141 -5.36 -13.35 -17.07
C VAL A 141 -4.77 -12.17 -17.82
N GLY A 142 -5.38 -10.98 -17.71
CA GLY A 142 -4.85 -9.76 -18.33
C GLY A 142 -3.46 -9.38 -17.82
N LEU A 143 -3.23 -9.44 -16.50
CA LEU A 143 -1.94 -9.18 -15.89
C LEU A 143 -0.91 -10.25 -16.28
N TYR A 144 -1.30 -11.51 -16.36
CA TYR A 144 -0.44 -12.61 -16.84
C TYR A 144 0.06 -12.35 -18.26
N ILE A 145 -0.85 -12.06 -19.18
CA ILE A 145 -0.52 -11.76 -20.60
C ILE A 145 0.45 -10.57 -20.67
N LEU A 146 0.24 -9.54 -19.85
CA LEU A 146 1.10 -8.34 -19.82
C LEU A 146 2.49 -8.63 -19.26
N SER A 147 2.62 -9.56 -18.32
CA SER A 147 3.84 -9.73 -17.50
C SER A 147 4.74 -10.87 -17.99
N VAL A 148 4.20 -11.84 -18.73
CA VAL A 148 4.95 -13.01 -19.21
C VAL A 148 5.58 -12.71 -20.56
N SER A 149 6.77 -12.12 -20.54
CA SER A 149 7.62 -11.92 -21.73
C SER A 149 8.91 -12.73 -21.62
N GLY A 150 8.84 -14.05 -21.37
CA GLY A 150 10.03 -14.89 -21.28
C GLY A 150 9.86 -16.17 -20.45
N ALA A 151 10.97 -16.89 -20.20
CA ALA A 151 10.96 -18.11 -19.40
C ALA A 151 10.50 -17.83 -17.96
N VAL A 152 9.49 -18.54 -17.52
CA VAL A 152 8.95 -18.43 -16.15
C VAL A 152 9.91 -19.14 -15.18
N SER A 153 10.85 -18.39 -14.62
CA SER A 153 11.65 -18.85 -13.49
C SER A 153 11.14 -18.19 -12.21
N VAL A 154 10.88 -18.98 -11.19
CA VAL A 154 10.52 -18.48 -9.84
C VAL A 154 11.81 -18.22 -9.07
N ASN A 155 11.95 -17.01 -8.53
CA ASN A 155 13.11 -16.63 -7.72
C ASN A 155 12.67 -16.15 -6.32
N VAL A 156 13.65 -15.86 -5.45
CA VAL A 156 13.39 -15.38 -4.08
C VAL A 156 12.59 -14.06 -4.07
N GLY A 157 12.84 -13.17 -5.04
CA GLY A 157 12.09 -11.91 -5.16
C GLY A 157 10.61 -12.12 -5.43
N ASP A 158 10.26 -13.15 -6.21
CA ASP A 158 8.87 -13.50 -6.49
C ASP A 158 8.16 -14.00 -5.22
N LEU A 159 8.84 -14.81 -4.40
CA LEU A 159 8.29 -15.31 -3.13
C LEU A 159 8.10 -14.17 -2.12
N LEU A 160 9.06 -13.25 -2.02
CA LEU A 160 8.92 -12.05 -1.18
C LEU A 160 7.75 -11.19 -1.64
N THR A 161 7.61 -10.98 -2.93
CA THR A 161 6.50 -10.21 -3.51
C THR A 161 5.14 -10.93 -3.34
N LEU A 162 5.11 -12.25 -3.38
CA LEU A 162 3.90 -13.00 -3.07
C LEU A 162 3.51 -12.85 -1.59
N GLY A 163 4.49 -12.92 -0.68
CA GLY A 163 4.27 -12.61 0.74
C GLY A 163 3.74 -11.19 0.94
N CYS A 164 4.28 -10.22 0.20
CA CYS A 164 3.76 -8.86 0.17
C CYS A 164 2.28 -8.83 -0.25
N ALA A 165 1.89 -9.53 -1.33
CA ALA A 165 0.51 -9.56 -1.80
C ALA A 165 -0.47 -10.12 -0.75
N VAL A 166 -0.06 -11.15 0.00
CA VAL A 166 -0.86 -11.70 1.11
C VAL A 166 -1.05 -10.66 2.22
N ILE A 167 0.02 -9.98 2.64
CA ILE A 167 -0.07 -8.97 3.69
C ILE A 167 -0.85 -7.74 3.21
N PHE A 168 -0.73 -7.32 1.95
CA PHE A 168 -1.58 -6.27 1.39
C PHE A 168 -3.05 -6.67 1.38
N ALA A 169 -3.38 -7.93 1.10
CA ALA A 169 -4.76 -8.39 1.19
C ALA A 169 -5.31 -8.26 2.62
N LEU A 170 -4.52 -8.64 3.64
CA LEU A 170 -4.90 -8.44 5.05
C LEU A 170 -5.03 -6.95 5.42
N HIS A 171 -4.12 -6.10 4.93
CA HIS A 171 -4.17 -4.67 5.12
C HIS A 171 -5.46 -4.06 4.52
N ILE A 172 -5.81 -4.43 3.29
CA ILE A 172 -7.04 -3.98 2.62
C ILE A 172 -8.28 -4.44 3.41
N LEU A 173 -8.33 -5.70 3.85
CA LEU A 173 -9.42 -6.22 4.67
C LEU A 173 -9.54 -5.49 6.01
N LYS A 174 -8.41 -5.08 6.62
CA LYS A 174 -8.42 -4.28 7.85
C LYS A 174 -8.96 -2.88 7.58
N ILE A 175 -8.50 -2.19 6.52
CA ILE A 175 -9.03 -0.87 6.14
C ILE A 175 -10.54 -0.96 5.89
N ASP A 176 -10.99 -1.94 5.14
CA ASP A 176 -12.40 -2.13 4.83
C ASP A 176 -13.25 -2.34 6.10
N SER A 177 -12.74 -3.10 7.08
CA SER A 177 -13.44 -3.34 8.35
C SER A 177 -13.69 -2.09 9.18
N VAL A 178 -12.89 -1.04 8.99
CA VAL A 178 -12.99 0.24 9.69
C VAL A 178 -13.48 1.38 8.78
N SER A 179 -13.59 1.12 7.48
CA SER A 179 -14.10 2.08 6.50
C SER A 179 -15.52 2.52 6.85
N GLY A 180 -15.79 3.80 6.69
CA GLY A 180 -17.08 4.41 7.08
C GLY A 180 -17.24 4.71 8.58
N LYS A 181 -16.42 4.12 9.46
CA LYS A 181 -16.43 4.39 10.91
C LYS A 181 -15.36 5.42 11.30
N LEU A 182 -14.29 5.51 10.53
CA LEU A 182 -13.12 6.34 10.78
C LEU A 182 -12.92 7.35 9.65
N ASP A 183 -12.13 8.38 9.95
CA ASP A 183 -11.62 9.30 8.95
C ASP A 183 -10.48 8.65 8.14
N GLY A 184 -10.70 8.42 6.86
CA GLY A 184 -9.75 7.73 5.98
C GLY A 184 -8.43 8.50 5.79
N VAL A 185 -8.46 9.84 5.78
CA VAL A 185 -7.25 10.67 5.60
C VAL A 185 -6.39 10.61 6.84
N ARG A 186 -7.01 10.69 8.03
CA ARG A 186 -6.30 10.55 9.31
C ARG A 186 -5.77 9.14 9.51
N LEU A 187 -6.54 8.13 9.06
CA LEU A 187 -6.09 6.74 9.06
C LEU A 187 -4.84 6.60 8.19
N ALA A 188 -4.84 7.15 6.97
CA ALA A 188 -3.69 7.14 6.07
C ALA A 188 -2.47 7.87 6.68
N CYS A 189 -2.68 9.04 7.27
CA CYS A 189 -1.61 9.79 7.93
C CYS A 189 -0.97 8.98 9.07
N THR A 190 -1.80 8.39 9.94
CA THR A 190 -1.31 7.59 11.08
C THR A 190 -0.54 6.37 10.60
N GLN A 191 -1.06 5.61 9.62
CA GLN A 191 -0.37 4.43 9.11
C GLN A 191 0.95 4.78 8.43
N PHE A 192 1.07 5.94 7.77
CA PHE A 192 2.32 6.37 7.15
C PHE A 192 3.38 6.69 8.20
N PHE A 193 3.05 7.40 9.26
CA PHE A 193 4.00 7.67 10.34
C PHE A 193 4.43 6.40 11.09
N VAL A 194 3.51 5.47 11.35
CA VAL A 194 3.85 4.18 11.97
C VAL A 194 4.76 3.37 11.06
N CYS A 195 4.43 3.29 9.77
CA CYS A 195 5.28 2.62 8.78
C CYS A 195 6.67 3.26 8.70
N ALA A 196 6.76 4.60 8.66
CA ALA A 196 8.02 5.32 8.66
C ALA A 196 8.85 5.02 9.91
N ALA A 197 8.25 5.09 11.10
CA ALA A 197 8.94 4.82 12.36
C ALA A 197 9.53 3.40 12.41
N LEU A 198 8.75 2.38 12.03
CA LEU A 198 9.20 1.00 11.94
C LEU A 198 10.32 0.84 10.91
N SER A 199 10.21 1.54 9.77
CA SER A 199 11.22 1.49 8.72
C SER A 199 12.52 2.17 9.14
N TYR A 200 12.47 3.27 9.91
CA TYR A 200 13.69 3.85 10.50
C TYR A 200 14.36 2.88 11.47
N VAL A 201 13.60 2.20 12.32
CA VAL A 201 14.17 1.18 13.22
C VAL A 201 14.87 0.09 12.41
N GLY A 202 14.25 -0.43 11.35
CA GLY A 202 14.85 -1.42 10.46
C GLY A 202 16.08 -0.88 9.72
N GLY A 203 16.01 0.36 9.21
CA GLY A 203 17.12 1.01 8.50
C GLY A 203 18.34 1.20 9.40
N PHE A 204 18.16 1.71 10.61
CA PHE A 204 19.29 1.86 11.56
C PHE A 204 19.86 0.52 12.07
N ALA A 205 19.06 -0.54 12.11
CA ALA A 205 19.49 -1.85 12.57
C ALA A 205 20.17 -2.68 11.47
N LEU A 206 19.79 -2.55 10.22
CA LEU A 206 20.16 -3.46 9.14
C LEU A 206 20.89 -2.77 7.97
N GLU A 207 20.83 -1.45 7.90
CA GLU A 207 21.43 -0.65 6.82
C GLU A 207 22.41 0.37 7.42
N THR A 208 23.37 0.81 6.63
CA THR A 208 24.29 1.90 6.96
C THR A 208 23.97 3.09 6.02
N PRO A 209 22.91 3.88 6.32
CA PRO A 209 22.52 4.96 5.43
C PRO A 209 23.62 6.04 5.35
N VAL A 210 24.06 6.31 4.14
CA VAL A 210 25.05 7.36 3.86
C VAL A 210 24.27 8.60 3.40
N TRP A 211 24.37 9.69 4.17
CA TRP A 211 23.62 10.93 3.91
C TRP A 211 23.88 11.55 2.54
N SER A 212 25.10 11.40 2.00
CA SER A 212 25.43 11.87 0.63
C SER A 212 24.61 11.18 -0.45
N ASP A 213 24.20 9.95 -0.23
CA ASP A 213 23.47 9.15 -1.23
C ASP A 213 21.95 9.40 -1.18
N ILE A 214 21.47 9.89 -0.03
CA ILE A 214 20.06 10.31 0.14
C ILE A 214 19.75 11.63 -0.59
N LEU A 215 20.79 12.47 -0.77
CA LEU A 215 20.63 13.81 -1.36
C LEU A 215 20.96 13.86 -2.87
N ARG A 216 21.31 12.75 -3.47
CA ARG A 216 21.51 12.58 -4.92
C ARG A 216 20.22 12.16 -5.62
#